data_5d8787aae85aa77da387c1f2db270171
#
_entry.id   5d8787aae85aa77da387c1f2db270171
#
_cell.length_a   1.000
_cell.length_b   1.000
_cell.length_c   1.000
_cell.angle_alpha   90.00
_cell.angle_beta   90.00
_cell.angle_gamma   90.00
#
_symmetry.space_group_name_H-M   'P 1'
#
loop_
_entity.id
_entity.type
_entity.pdbx_description
1 polymer ?
#
loop_
_entity_poly.entity_id
_entity_poly.type
_entity_poly.pdbx_seq_one_letter_code
_entity_poly.pdbx_strand_id
1 'polypeptide(L)'
;MILANDPQSRLPSFHCRGPYVSQVRQFFNFLGCLFIIPVYYFITGYTKFPLTLDLMISIFVAEYNRWANENRRSRLHETPPSNPTCDVEKAVLSSQKSPPGEVTRCMAAIVGYREDPDLFYRALESYKATEGLDFTLVGVDGDQAADMDMVRVFQMVYPKESAVIHLDEPLGEIAMRTYSKLVDPDMCSPEDIEYCNELTIAHCCQLVREILREHDIQLDKTQPGGITKLCIYEPHMHKKAIMFTSFIFSIVISEILNIEFMWSSDSDTIVLPDSLQKTIATVAGDENAGGASSGLIVHNEHDTLWTKLGSAVYWCELYLTRSTSASSGTSDCQSGPSTVFRISALPGVLYCWYTQKVLGKRMIVNEDRHLTTNLLLRGWTVTYVSDTLTATDTPTTLSRWLLQQVRWGRATHIETFQQPKVYLLNHPVFFWAAMKREVGPLIVFFSILYYLITGHPFVYFCWWDLVFRAGYTIFYNWLRNPDRGPTNGYAWIIPALLFYNLPLPAIQIWSMATVLEGGWGTTMRSNSEMSKQNQSQLWKRWHDLGFFVLWMGILGGTCARIAGGLLSWSDIVIFRAIWVGILAPSAVAFYALILS
;
A
#
# COMPACT_ATOMS: atom_id res chain seq x y z
N MET A 1 -11.26 -34.94 12.05
CA MET A 1 -12.27 -35.44 13.02
C MET A 1 -11.76 -35.50 14.46
N ILE A 2 -10.48 -35.23 14.74
CA ILE A 2 -9.90 -35.27 16.11
C ILE A 2 -9.97 -33.92 16.84
N LEU A 3 -10.16 -32.82 16.12
CA LEU A 3 -10.21 -31.45 16.69
C LEU A 3 -11.62 -31.00 17.13
N ALA A 4 -12.68 -31.75 16.83
CA ALA A 4 -14.04 -31.31 17.06
C ALA A 4 -14.60 -31.59 18.49
N ASN A 5 -13.87 -32.28 19.36
CA ASN A 5 -14.39 -32.73 20.66
C ASN A 5 -13.69 -32.18 21.91
N ASP A 6 -12.80 -31.20 21.77
CA ASP A 6 -12.22 -30.52 22.92
C ASP A 6 -13.03 -29.23 23.23
N PRO A 7 -13.78 -29.17 24.35
CA PRO A 7 -14.53 -27.96 24.73
C PRO A 7 -13.64 -26.74 25.02
N GLN A 8 -12.34 -26.96 25.27
CA GLN A 8 -11.36 -25.88 25.46
C GLN A 8 -10.76 -25.36 24.16
N SER A 9 -10.97 -26.06 23.04
CA SER A 9 -10.54 -25.63 21.70
C SER A 9 -11.58 -24.77 20.98
N ARG A 10 -12.63 -24.32 21.63
CA ARG A 10 -13.45 -23.23 21.10
C ARG A 10 -12.58 -21.99 21.12
N LEU A 11 -11.91 -21.78 19.97
CA LEU A 11 -11.35 -20.48 19.63
C LEU A 11 -12.41 -19.44 19.97
N PRO A 12 -12.01 -18.33 20.62
CA PRO A 12 -12.94 -17.22 20.75
C PRO A 12 -13.53 -17.03 19.37
N SER A 13 -14.85 -17.05 19.28
CA SER A 13 -15.56 -16.89 18.02
C SER A 13 -15.00 -15.64 17.38
N PHE A 14 -14.09 -15.83 16.41
CA PHE A 14 -13.57 -14.73 15.63
C PHE A 14 -14.77 -14.19 14.86
N HIS A 15 -15.49 -13.24 15.44
CA HIS A 15 -16.50 -12.48 14.73
C HIS A 15 -15.78 -11.61 13.70
N CYS A 16 -15.16 -12.27 12.72
CA CYS A 16 -14.43 -11.68 11.63
C CYS A 16 -15.31 -10.91 10.65
N ARG A 17 -16.59 -10.80 10.94
CA ARG A 17 -17.52 -10.01 10.14
C ARG A 17 -17.44 -8.58 10.62
N GLY A 18 -16.70 -7.77 9.90
CA GLY A 18 -16.82 -6.33 9.98
C GLY A 18 -18.25 -5.87 9.70
N PRO A 19 -18.57 -4.60 9.90
CA PRO A 19 -19.92 -4.08 9.70
C PRO A 19 -20.33 -4.29 8.24
N TYR A 20 -21.30 -5.15 8.04
CA TYR A 20 -21.82 -5.50 6.73
C TYR A 20 -22.52 -4.30 6.09
N VAL A 21 -22.13 -3.92 4.87
CA VAL A 21 -22.85 -2.92 4.09
C VAL A 21 -24.16 -3.55 3.63
N SER A 22 -25.30 -3.02 4.11
CA SER A 22 -26.63 -3.56 3.76
C SER A 22 -26.86 -3.55 2.24
N GLN A 23 -27.62 -4.53 1.73
CA GLN A 23 -27.94 -4.64 0.29
C GLN A 23 -28.59 -3.36 -0.26
N VAL A 24 -29.42 -2.72 0.54
CA VAL A 24 -30.05 -1.43 0.18
C VAL A 24 -28.99 -0.35 -0.03
N ARG A 25 -28.01 -0.24 0.87
CA ARG A 25 -26.90 0.70 0.73
C ARG A 25 -26.03 0.38 -0.48
N GLN A 26 -25.74 -0.90 -0.73
CA GLN A 26 -25.00 -1.32 -1.92
C GLN A 26 -25.73 -0.92 -3.20
N PHE A 27 -27.05 -1.09 -3.27
CA PHE A 27 -27.86 -0.66 -4.41
C PHE A 27 -27.76 0.86 -4.66
N PHE A 28 -27.89 1.69 -3.61
CA PHE A 28 -27.77 3.14 -3.75
C PHE A 28 -26.34 3.56 -4.11
N ASN A 29 -25.32 2.89 -3.59
CA ASN A 29 -23.93 3.12 -3.97
C ASN A 29 -23.71 2.80 -5.45
N PHE A 30 -24.23 1.68 -5.93
CA PHE A 30 -24.15 1.30 -7.35
C PHE A 30 -24.82 2.35 -8.25
N LEU A 31 -26.04 2.81 -7.90
CA LEU A 31 -26.68 3.90 -8.63
C LEU A 31 -25.83 5.17 -8.61
N GLY A 32 -25.27 5.54 -7.44
CA GLY A 32 -24.33 6.64 -7.34
C GLY A 32 -23.11 6.51 -8.26
N CYS A 33 -22.56 5.31 -8.39
CA CYS A 33 -21.46 5.03 -9.33
C CYS A 33 -21.86 5.25 -10.80
N LEU A 34 -23.07 4.87 -11.18
CA LEU A 34 -23.59 5.11 -12.54
C LEU A 34 -23.74 6.61 -12.85
N PHE A 35 -24.11 7.42 -11.85
CA PHE A 35 -24.33 8.86 -12.04
C PHE A 35 -23.06 9.70 -11.91
N ILE A 36 -22.11 9.30 -11.07
CA ILE A 36 -20.94 10.14 -10.76
C ILE A 36 -20.07 10.40 -12.00
N ILE A 37 -19.93 9.44 -12.90
CA ILE A 37 -19.12 9.58 -14.10
C ILE A 37 -19.72 10.56 -15.12
N PRO A 38 -21.00 10.40 -15.54
CA PRO A 38 -21.65 11.40 -16.39
C PRO A 38 -21.63 12.81 -15.80
N VAL A 39 -21.90 12.94 -14.49
CA VAL A 39 -21.88 14.24 -13.80
C VAL A 39 -20.48 14.85 -13.82
N TYR A 40 -19.47 14.06 -13.53
CA TYR A 40 -18.07 14.52 -13.56
C TYR A 40 -17.66 14.98 -14.97
N TYR A 41 -17.97 14.20 -16.01
CA TYR A 41 -17.68 14.59 -17.39
C TYR A 41 -18.49 15.82 -17.85
N PHE A 42 -19.73 15.92 -17.43
CA PHE A 42 -20.55 17.08 -17.71
C PHE A 42 -19.92 18.35 -17.09
N ILE A 43 -19.59 18.32 -15.80
CA ILE A 43 -19.00 19.46 -15.09
C ILE A 43 -17.65 19.83 -15.70
N THR A 44 -16.76 18.87 -15.92
CA THR A 44 -15.42 19.13 -16.46
C THR A 44 -15.44 19.53 -17.93
N GLY A 45 -16.33 18.95 -18.72
CA GLY A 45 -16.45 19.24 -20.16
C GLY A 45 -16.99 20.62 -20.50
N TYR A 46 -17.76 21.24 -19.60
CA TYR A 46 -18.27 22.59 -19.79
C TYR A 46 -17.29 23.71 -19.39
N THR A 47 -16.21 23.37 -18.71
CA THR A 47 -15.20 24.36 -18.34
C THR A 47 -14.05 24.42 -19.35
N LYS A 48 -13.43 25.59 -19.45
CA LYS A 48 -12.15 25.78 -20.17
C LYS A 48 -10.95 25.27 -19.35
N PHE A 49 -11.16 24.87 -18.10
CA PHE A 49 -10.14 24.52 -17.12
C PHE A 49 -10.42 23.14 -16.48
N PRO A 50 -10.57 22.06 -17.30
CA PRO A 50 -10.95 20.75 -16.77
C PRO A 50 -9.91 20.16 -15.80
N LEU A 51 -8.60 20.36 -16.08
CA LEU A 51 -7.52 19.82 -15.23
C LEU A 51 -7.43 20.54 -13.88
N THR A 52 -7.60 21.86 -13.90
CA THR A 52 -7.63 22.68 -12.66
C THR A 52 -8.86 22.33 -11.82
N LEU A 53 -10.03 22.20 -12.43
CA LEU A 53 -11.25 21.84 -11.71
C LEU A 53 -11.16 20.44 -11.11
N ASP A 54 -10.62 19.47 -11.85
CA ASP A 54 -10.35 18.12 -11.33
C ASP A 54 -9.44 18.14 -10.09
N LEU A 55 -8.36 18.95 -10.14
CA LEU A 55 -7.47 19.12 -9.00
C LEU A 55 -8.20 19.76 -7.81
N MET A 56 -9.02 20.80 -8.02
CA MET A 56 -9.78 21.45 -6.96
C MET A 56 -10.78 20.48 -6.29
N ILE A 57 -11.47 19.65 -7.07
CA ILE A 57 -12.35 18.60 -6.55
C ILE A 57 -11.53 17.61 -5.71
N SER A 58 -10.37 17.16 -6.21
CA SER A 58 -9.48 16.24 -5.49
C SER A 58 -8.97 16.84 -4.17
N ILE A 59 -8.59 18.11 -4.18
CA ILE A 59 -8.18 18.85 -2.96
C ILE A 59 -9.34 18.92 -1.96
N PHE A 60 -10.53 19.27 -2.41
CA PHE A 60 -11.71 19.33 -1.53
C PHE A 60 -11.99 17.98 -0.86
N VAL A 61 -11.94 16.89 -1.62
CA VAL A 61 -12.15 15.53 -1.10
C VAL A 61 -11.00 15.12 -0.15
N ALA A 62 -9.77 15.54 -0.41
CA ALA A 62 -8.63 15.28 0.48
C ALA A 62 -8.76 16.04 1.82
N GLU A 63 -9.21 17.28 1.79
CA GLU A 63 -9.49 18.06 3.03
C GLU A 63 -10.65 17.46 3.82
N TYR A 64 -11.67 16.95 3.14
CA TYR A 64 -12.75 16.22 3.81
C TYR A 64 -12.23 14.94 4.50
N ASN A 65 -11.33 14.19 3.87
CA ASN A 65 -10.69 13.02 4.51
C ASN A 65 -9.93 13.42 5.78
N ARG A 66 -9.18 14.52 5.73
CA ARG A 66 -8.44 15.04 6.87
C ARG A 66 -9.39 15.41 8.03
N TRP A 67 -10.43 16.18 7.74
CA TRP A 67 -11.44 16.53 8.72
C TRP A 67 -12.14 15.30 9.33
N ALA A 68 -12.47 14.30 8.51
CA ALA A 68 -13.08 13.06 8.97
C ALA A 68 -12.14 12.29 9.94
N ASN A 69 -10.83 12.28 9.67
CA ASN A 69 -9.85 11.66 10.56
C ASN A 69 -9.71 12.42 11.89
N GLU A 70 -9.71 13.75 11.88
CA GLU A 70 -9.70 14.56 13.09
C GLU A 70 -10.96 14.27 13.94
N ASN A 71 -12.13 14.15 13.32
CA ASN A 71 -13.36 13.78 14.02
C ASN A 71 -13.33 12.36 14.60
N ARG A 72 -12.70 11.39 13.92
CA ARG A 72 -12.51 10.04 14.48
C ARG A 72 -11.68 10.08 15.75
N ARG A 73 -10.58 10.82 15.74
CA ARG A 73 -9.71 10.98 16.94
C ARG A 73 -10.41 11.72 18.07
N SER A 74 -11.21 12.75 17.77
CA SER A 74 -11.95 13.50 18.80
C SER A 74 -12.94 12.62 19.56
N ARG A 75 -13.55 11.63 18.90
CA ARG A 75 -14.47 10.68 19.56
C ARG A 75 -13.83 9.83 20.65
N LEU A 76 -12.53 9.62 20.60
CA LEU A 76 -11.82 8.91 21.69
C LEU A 76 -11.79 9.71 22.99
N HIS A 77 -11.87 11.05 22.90
CA HIS A 77 -11.84 11.96 24.05
C HIS A 77 -13.22 12.32 24.59
N GLU A 78 -14.29 11.97 23.82
CA GLU A 78 -15.65 12.19 24.27
C GLU A 78 -16.01 11.10 25.29
N THR A 79 -16.24 11.51 26.56
CA THR A 79 -16.78 10.63 27.60
C THR A 79 -18.15 10.12 27.13
N PRO A 80 -18.46 8.81 27.25
CA PRO A 80 -19.77 8.31 26.89
C PRO A 80 -20.83 9.06 27.72
N PRO A 81 -21.97 9.47 27.11
CA PRO A 81 -23.01 10.15 27.85
C PRO A 81 -23.48 9.23 29.00
N SER A 82 -23.51 9.76 30.21
CA SER A 82 -23.97 9.11 31.41
C SER A 82 -25.48 8.87 31.36
N ASN A 83 -25.95 7.95 30.52
CA ASN A 83 -27.34 7.46 30.58
C ASN A 83 -27.32 5.97 30.95
N PRO A 84 -27.76 5.61 32.17
CA PRO A 84 -27.87 4.23 32.58
C PRO A 84 -29.21 3.65 32.13
N THR A 85 -29.32 3.24 30.86
CA THR A 85 -30.45 2.42 30.43
C THR A 85 -29.97 1.25 29.58
N CYS A 86 -30.03 0.11 30.23
CA CYS A 86 -30.15 -1.25 29.68
C CYS A 86 -29.21 -1.66 28.54
N ASP A 87 -28.15 -2.38 28.91
CA ASP A 87 -27.84 -3.71 28.37
C ASP A 87 -26.55 -4.20 29.00
N VAL A 88 -26.67 -5.21 29.87
CA VAL A 88 -25.53 -5.79 30.62
C VAL A 88 -24.48 -6.39 29.67
N GLU A 89 -24.88 -6.90 28.51
CA GLU A 89 -23.96 -7.42 27.50
C GLU A 89 -23.10 -6.32 26.83
N LYS A 90 -23.68 -5.14 26.58
CA LYS A 90 -22.92 -3.98 26.07
C LYS A 90 -22.01 -3.37 27.13
N ALA A 91 -22.36 -3.44 28.39
CA ALA A 91 -21.55 -2.97 29.50
C ALA A 91 -20.28 -3.84 29.71
N VAL A 92 -20.35 -5.16 29.47
CA VAL A 92 -19.18 -6.07 29.54
C VAL A 92 -18.21 -5.82 28.37
N LEU A 93 -18.72 -5.53 27.16
CA LEU A 93 -17.90 -5.17 26.01
C LEU A 93 -17.33 -3.74 26.11
N SER A 94 -18.04 -2.80 26.78
CA SER A 94 -17.57 -1.44 26.99
C SER A 94 -16.57 -1.31 28.16
N SER A 95 -16.52 -2.27 29.06
CA SER A 95 -15.55 -2.28 30.20
C SER A 95 -14.11 -2.60 29.75
N GLN A 96 -13.88 -2.93 28.49
CA GLN A 96 -12.56 -3.13 27.89
C GLN A 96 -11.98 -1.85 27.20
N LYS A 97 -12.74 -0.74 27.16
CA LYS A 97 -12.19 0.52 26.62
C LYS A 97 -11.26 1.17 27.65
N SER A 98 -10.03 1.46 27.22
CA SER A 98 -9.06 2.23 28.00
C SER A 98 -9.68 3.56 28.46
N PRO A 99 -9.36 4.03 29.69
CA PRO A 99 -9.87 5.29 30.18
C PRO A 99 -9.45 6.47 29.29
N PRO A 100 -10.25 7.56 29.23
CA PRO A 100 -9.92 8.72 28.42
C PRO A 100 -8.57 9.32 28.84
N GLY A 101 -7.63 9.42 27.89
CA GLY A 101 -6.28 9.94 28.13
C GLY A 101 -5.19 8.88 28.24
N GLU A 102 -5.54 7.59 28.21
CA GLU A 102 -4.54 6.51 28.14
C GLU A 102 -4.04 6.33 26.71
N VAL A 103 -2.72 6.19 26.56
CA VAL A 103 -2.08 5.93 25.27
C VAL A 103 -2.56 4.58 24.72
N THR A 104 -3.10 4.56 23.52
CA THR A 104 -3.61 3.32 22.90
C THR A 104 -2.45 2.36 22.64
N ARG A 105 -2.53 1.16 23.21
CA ARG A 105 -1.49 0.14 23.14
C ARG A 105 -1.49 -0.55 21.77
N CYS A 106 -0.30 -0.84 21.27
CA CYS A 106 -0.13 -1.58 20.01
C CYS A 106 1.12 -2.46 20.05
N MET A 107 1.21 -3.35 19.06
CA MET A 107 2.43 -4.05 18.70
C MET A 107 2.90 -3.65 17.30
N ALA A 108 4.21 -3.77 17.01
CA ALA A 108 4.75 -3.61 15.67
C ALA A 108 5.13 -4.96 15.08
N ALA A 109 4.82 -5.16 13.79
CA ALA A 109 5.27 -6.28 12.97
C ALA A 109 6.07 -5.73 11.79
N ILE A 110 7.39 -5.95 11.80
CA ILE A 110 8.34 -5.42 10.84
C ILE A 110 8.87 -6.59 10.01
N VAL A 111 8.78 -6.52 8.70
CA VAL A 111 9.21 -7.61 7.83
C VAL A 111 10.27 -7.15 6.82
N GLY A 112 11.24 -8.01 6.53
CA GLY A 112 12.28 -7.69 5.56
C GLY A 112 13.03 -8.89 5.01
N TYR A 113 13.76 -8.63 3.91
CA TYR A 113 14.63 -9.58 3.24
C TYR A 113 15.89 -8.88 2.78
N ARG A 114 17.04 -9.32 3.28
CA ARG A 114 18.37 -8.82 2.89
C ARG A 114 18.46 -7.30 2.81
N GLU A 115 17.97 -6.63 3.84
CA GLU A 115 18.02 -5.17 3.93
C GLU A 115 19.46 -4.70 4.20
N ASP A 116 19.75 -3.45 3.85
CA ASP A 116 20.99 -2.79 4.23
C ASP A 116 21.09 -2.72 5.78
N PRO A 117 22.19 -3.25 6.39
CA PRO A 117 22.29 -3.33 7.84
C PRO A 117 22.17 -1.98 8.56
N ASP A 118 22.75 -0.91 7.99
CA ASP A 118 22.71 0.43 8.62
C ASP A 118 21.33 1.05 8.52
N LEU A 119 20.64 0.84 7.41
CA LEU A 119 19.27 1.28 7.23
C LEU A 119 18.33 0.52 8.18
N PHE A 120 18.46 -0.79 8.24
CA PHE A 120 17.64 -1.62 9.12
C PHE A 120 17.90 -1.31 10.60
N TYR A 121 19.16 -1.03 10.98
CA TYR A 121 19.49 -0.55 12.33
C TYR A 121 18.73 0.74 12.67
N ARG A 122 18.77 1.75 11.80
CA ARG A 122 18.06 3.02 12.00
C ARG A 122 16.54 2.83 12.03
N ALA A 123 16.01 1.96 11.19
CA ALA A 123 14.59 1.62 11.19
C ALA A 123 14.17 1.02 12.54
N LEU A 124 14.85 -0.02 13.02
CA LEU A 124 14.55 -0.63 14.34
C LEU A 124 14.74 0.34 15.51
N GLU A 125 15.76 1.20 15.46
CA GLU A 125 16.01 2.18 16.50
C GLU A 125 14.89 3.21 16.63
N SER A 126 14.25 3.58 15.52
CA SER A 126 13.13 4.53 15.52
C SER A 126 11.94 4.06 16.35
N TYR A 127 11.77 2.75 16.53
CA TYR A 127 10.70 2.19 17.36
C TYR A 127 10.94 2.31 18.87
N LYS A 128 12.20 2.51 19.31
CA LYS A 128 12.51 2.66 20.76
C LYS A 128 11.90 3.91 21.37
N ALA A 129 11.74 4.97 20.59
CA ALA A 129 11.22 6.25 21.04
C ALA A 129 9.70 6.37 20.86
N THR A 130 9.03 5.33 20.39
CA THR A 130 7.61 5.38 20.02
C THR A 130 6.74 5.06 21.24
N GLU A 131 5.88 5.99 21.63
CA GLU A 131 4.93 5.80 22.73
C GLU A 131 3.83 4.80 22.39
N GLY A 132 3.39 4.00 23.37
CA GLY A 132 2.29 3.03 23.23
C GLY A 132 2.66 1.75 22.48
N LEU A 133 3.94 1.56 22.15
CA LEU A 133 4.44 0.32 21.56
C LEU A 133 4.83 -0.67 22.69
N ASP A 134 4.04 -1.72 22.84
CA ASP A 134 4.26 -2.72 23.89
C ASP A 134 5.11 -3.90 23.46
N PHE A 135 5.02 -4.27 22.19
CA PHE A 135 5.72 -5.42 21.65
C PHE A 135 6.23 -5.15 20.23
N THR A 136 7.43 -5.64 19.91
CA THR A 136 8.01 -5.57 18.57
C THR A 136 8.31 -6.96 18.06
N LEU A 137 7.69 -7.32 16.94
CA LEU A 137 7.92 -8.54 16.18
C LEU A 137 8.70 -8.20 14.90
N VAL A 138 9.80 -8.89 14.66
CA VAL A 138 10.58 -8.75 13.43
C VAL A 138 10.54 -10.08 12.68
N GLY A 139 10.13 -10.06 11.42
CA GLY A 139 10.11 -11.21 10.51
C GLY A 139 11.20 -11.09 9.44
N VAL A 140 12.09 -12.07 9.35
CA VAL A 140 13.14 -12.14 8.35
C VAL A 140 12.83 -13.26 7.36
N ASP A 141 12.70 -12.92 6.07
CA ASP A 141 12.40 -13.85 4.98
C ASP A 141 13.70 -14.46 4.44
N GLY A 142 14.27 -15.41 5.18
CA GLY A 142 15.49 -16.13 4.80
C GLY A 142 16.24 -16.70 6.01
N ASP A 143 16.88 -17.83 5.81
CA ASP A 143 17.66 -18.58 6.81
C ASP A 143 19.13 -18.84 6.40
N GLN A 144 19.55 -18.32 5.24
CA GLN A 144 20.91 -18.46 4.77
C GLN A 144 21.88 -17.51 5.51
N ALA A 145 23.17 -17.77 5.43
CA ALA A 145 24.20 -16.97 6.10
C ALA A 145 24.12 -15.46 5.80
N ALA A 146 23.71 -15.08 4.57
CA ALA A 146 23.52 -13.68 4.17
C ALA A 146 22.26 -13.03 4.78
N ASP A 147 21.29 -13.84 5.21
CA ASP A 147 20.05 -13.37 5.82
C ASP A 147 20.24 -13.11 7.31
N MET A 148 21.23 -13.78 7.93
CA MET A 148 21.56 -13.66 9.34
C MET A 148 22.09 -12.28 9.75
N ASP A 149 22.46 -11.42 8.80
CA ASP A 149 22.86 -10.04 9.10
C ASP A 149 21.69 -9.25 9.70
N MET A 150 20.46 -9.44 9.21
CA MET A 150 19.28 -8.82 9.79
C MET A 150 19.00 -9.32 11.24
N VAL A 151 19.19 -10.60 11.50
CA VAL A 151 19.04 -11.17 12.85
C VAL A 151 20.09 -10.58 13.80
N ARG A 152 21.35 -10.41 13.34
CA ARG A 152 22.41 -9.78 14.12
C ARG A 152 22.09 -8.32 14.44
N VAL A 153 21.61 -7.56 13.46
CA VAL A 153 21.17 -6.18 13.66
C VAL A 153 20.05 -6.10 14.70
N PHE A 154 19.05 -6.99 14.63
CA PHE A 154 18.00 -7.08 15.65
C PHE A 154 18.58 -7.29 17.05
N GLN A 155 19.51 -8.24 17.23
CA GLN A 155 20.17 -8.52 18.50
C GLN A 155 21.02 -7.34 19.01
N MET A 156 21.66 -6.59 18.08
CA MET A 156 22.40 -5.37 18.44
C MET A 156 21.49 -4.25 18.93
N VAL A 157 20.36 -4.05 18.25
CA VAL A 157 19.38 -3.01 18.63
C VAL A 157 18.66 -3.37 19.93
N TYR A 158 18.31 -4.64 20.10
CA TYR A 158 17.53 -5.15 21.25
C TYR A 158 18.28 -6.23 22.02
N PRO A 159 19.35 -5.88 22.78
CA PRO A 159 20.18 -6.86 23.50
C PRO A 159 19.52 -7.43 24.75
N LYS A 160 18.39 -6.87 25.17
CA LYS A 160 17.64 -7.27 26.38
C LYS A 160 16.17 -7.47 26.06
N GLU A 161 15.51 -8.32 26.84
CA GLU A 161 14.07 -8.63 26.69
C GLU A 161 13.70 -9.05 25.26
N SER A 162 14.60 -9.76 24.60
CA SER A 162 14.43 -10.20 23.22
C SER A 162 14.73 -11.68 23.05
N ALA A 163 14.06 -12.32 22.10
CA ALA A 163 14.32 -13.68 21.69
C ALA A 163 14.37 -13.79 20.17
N VAL A 164 14.97 -14.88 19.70
CA VAL A 164 15.06 -15.23 18.26
C VAL A 164 14.56 -16.66 18.09
N ILE A 165 13.65 -16.87 17.15
CA ILE A 165 13.09 -18.19 16.80
C ILE A 165 13.36 -18.47 15.34
N HIS A 166 13.88 -19.65 15.04
CA HIS A 166 13.95 -20.22 13.70
C HIS A 166 12.73 -21.09 13.44
N LEU A 167 12.11 -20.90 12.28
CA LEU A 167 11.03 -21.74 11.80
C LEU A 167 11.57 -22.59 10.64
N ASP A 168 11.41 -23.91 10.73
CA ASP A 168 11.85 -24.83 9.68
C ASP A 168 11.06 -24.68 8.38
N GLU A 169 9.84 -24.12 8.47
CA GLU A 169 8.94 -23.91 7.34
C GLU A 169 8.03 -22.70 7.55
N PRO A 170 7.75 -21.91 6.48
CA PRO A 170 6.80 -20.82 6.55
C PRO A 170 5.37 -21.25 6.92
N LEU A 171 4.74 -20.56 7.87
CA LEU A 171 3.38 -20.90 8.32
C LEU A 171 2.35 -20.85 7.18
N GLY A 172 2.58 -20.06 6.15
CA GLY A 172 1.70 -19.99 4.99
C GLY A 172 1.64 -21.30 4.19
N GLU A 173 2.75 -22.04 4.09
CA GLU A 173 2.78 -23.35 3.43
C GLU A 173 2.08 -24.43 4.29
N ILE A 174 2.28 -24.35 5.60
CA ILE A 174 1.53 -25.21 6.55
C ILE A 174 0.03 -24.93 6.43
N ALA A 175 -0.37 -23.66 6.35
CA ALA A 175 -1.77 -23.28 6.17
C ALA A 175 -2.37 -23.88 4.90
N MET A 176 -1.66 -23.81 3.77
CA MET A 176 -2.14 -24.38 2.51
C MET A 176 -2.31 -25.91 2.59
N ARG A 177 -1.37 -26.62 3.23
CA ARG A 177 -1.49 -28.06 3.43
C ARG A 177 -2.64 -28.42 4.40
N THR A 178 -2.83 -27.64 5.44
CA THR A 178 -3.92 -27.82 6.38
C THR A 178 -5.28 -27.64 5.69
N TYR A 179 -5.43 -26.55 4.95
CA TYR A 179 -6.63 -26.27 4.17
C TYR A 179 -6.95 -27.39 3.17
N SER A 180 -5.95 -27.88 2.44
CA SER A 180 -6.14 -28.97 1.47
C SER A 180 -6.60 -30.29 2.09
N LYS A 181 -6.38 -30.49 3.39
CA LYS A 181 -6.86 -31.65 4.16
C LYS A 181 -8.28 -31.44 4.72
N LEU A 182 -8.68 -30.19 4.91
CA LEU A 182 -9.99 -29.83 5.48
C LEU A 182 -11.08 -29.76 4.40
N VAL A 183 -10.72 -29.36 3.19
CA VAL A 183 -11.67 -29.22 2.08
C VAL A 183 -11.97 -30.59 1.48
N ASP A 184 -13.23 -31.02 1.60
CA ASP A 184 -13.75 -32.14 0.88
C ASP A 184 -14.16 -31.68 -0.55
N PRO A 185 -13.92 -32.45 -1.62
CA PRO A 185 -14.39 -32.14 -2.97
C PRO A 185 -15.89 -31.87 -3.07
N ASP A 186 -16.68 -32.41 -2.15
CA ASP A 186 -18.13 -32.24 -2.09
C ASP A 186 -18.57 -30.95 -1.35
N MET A 187 -17.64 -30.23 -0.70
CA MET A 187 -17.91 -28.95 -0.04
C MET A 187 -17.99 -27.83 -1.10
N CYS A 188 -19.19 -27.39 -1.43
CA CYS A 188 -19.42 -26.37 -2.45
C CYS A 188 -20.04 -25.07 -1.90
N SER A 189 -20.43 -25.01 -0.62
CA SER A 189 -21.05 -23.81 -0.08
C SER A 189 -20.00 -22.75 0.29
N PRO A 190 -20.29 -21.45 0.10
CA PRO A 190 -19.42 -20.39 0.59
C PRO A 190 -19.18 -20.43 2.11
N GLU A 191 -20.15 -20.96 2.86
CA GLU A 191 -20.07 -21.09 4.32
C GLU A 191 -19.08 -22.17 4.74
N ASP A 192 -19.03 -23.30 4.02
CA ASP A 192 -18.06 -24.37 4.27
C ASP A 192 -16.63 -23.90 3.97
N ILE A 193 -16.45 -23.13 2.87
CA ILE A 193 -15.16 -22.55 2.51
C ILE A 193 -14.68 -21.57 3.59
N GLU A 194 -15.58 -20.73 4.09
CA GLU A 194 -15.28 -19.78 5.17
C GLU A 194 -14.88 -20.51 6.46
N TYR A 195 -15.62 -21.54 6.82
CA TYR A 195 -15.31 -22.37 7.98
C TYR A 195 -13.94 -23.07 7.86
N CYS A 196 -13.60 -23.62 6.69
CA CYS A 196 -12.27 -24.18 6.44
C CYS A 196 -11.15 -23.16 6.56
N ASN A 197 -11.38 -21.92 6.09
CA ASN A 197 -10.43 -20.83 6.25
C ASN A 197 -10.20 -20.50 7.73
N GLU A 198 -11.26 -20.38 8.52
CA GLU A 198 -11.19 -20.10 9.95
C GLU A 198 -10.45 -21.20 10.71
N LEU A 199 -10.78 -22.47 10.44
CA LEU A 199 -10.07 -23.62 11.04
C LEU A 199 -8.58 -23.65 10.67
N THR A 200 -8.25 -23.26 9.44
CA THR A 200 -6.85 -23.21 8.99
C THR A 200 -6.06 -22.16 9.77
N ILE A 201 -6.61 -20.96 9.92
CA ILE A 201 -5.97 -19.89 10.72
C ILE A 201 -5.86 -20.30 12.18
N ALA A 202 -6.90 -20.92 12.72
CA ALA A 202 -6.93 -21.44 14.07
C ALA A 202 -5.82 -22.46 14.34
N HIS A 203 -5.62 -23.38 13.41
CA HIS A 203 -4.53 -24.35 13.49
C HIS A 203 -3.15 -23.67 13.47
N CYS A 204 -2.94 -22.68 12.61
CA CYS A 204 -1.70 -21.91 12.59
C CYS A 204 -1.47 -21.16 13.92
N CYS A 205 -2.51 -20.56 14.50
CA CYS A 205 -2.41 -19.93 15.82
C CYS A 205 -2.05 -20.93 16.93
N GLN A 206 -2.60 -22.14 16.86
CA GLN A 206 -2.27 -23.20 17.81
C GLN A 206 -0.79 -23.63 17.69
N LEU A 207 -0.29 -23.79 16.47
CA LEU A 207 1.14 -24.09 16.23
C LEU A 207 2.04 -22.99 16.81
N VAL A 208 1.69 -21.72 16.62
CA VAL A 208 2.47 -20.63 17.21
C VAL A 208 2.48 -20.69 18.74
N ARG A 209 1.36 -21.03 19.39
CA ARG A 209 1.35 -21.22 20.85
C ARG A 209 2.25 -22.38 21.28
N GLU A 210 2.32 -23.46 20.50
CA GLU A 210 3.21 -24.60 20.74
C GLU A 210 4.67 -24.18 20.58
N ILE A 211 5.04 -23.48 19.49
CA ILE A 211 6.39 -22.95 19.24
C ILE A 211 6.82 -22.03 20.39
N LEU A 212 5.97 -21.11 20.84
CA LEU A 212 6.31 -20.22 21.96
C LEU A 212 6.56 -21.00 23.27
N ARG A 213 5.82 -22.08 23.52
CA ARG A 213 6.03 -22.96 24.69
C ARG A 213 7.33 -23.79 24.56
N GLU A 214 7.59 -24.35 23.40
CA GLU A 214 8.80 -25.16 23.15
C GLU A 214 10.09 -24.33 23.34
N HIS A 215 10.05 -23.04 23.00
CA HIS A 215 11.15 -22.11 23.19
C HIS A 215 11.16 -21.40 24.55
N ASP A 216 10.26 -21.79 25.47
CA ASP A 216 10.10 -21.17 26.80
C ASP A 216 9.96 -19.63 26.75
N ILE A 217 9.24 -19.13 25.77
CA ILE A 217 9.01 -17.70 25.56
C ILE A 217 7.95 -17.18 26.53
N GLN A 218 8.37 -16.31 27.45
CA GLN A 218 7.49 -15.61 28.37
C GLN A 218 7.20 -14.20 27.82
N LEU A 219 5.93 -13.92 27.50
CA LEU A 219 5.51 -12.62 26.94
C LEU A 219 5.11 -11.61 28.02
N ASP A 220 4.95 -12.04 29.27
CA ASP A 220 4.55 -11.18 30.37
C ASP A 220 5.78 -10.46 30.97
N LYS A 221 5.83 -9.14 30.81
CA LYS A 221 6.91 -8.27 31.36
C LYS A 221 7.02 -8.33 32.88
N THR A 222 5.99 -8.75 33.58
CA THR A 222 5.99 -8.83 35.05
C THR A 222 6.70 -10.06 35.55
N GLN A 223 6.96 -11.03 34.70
CA GLN A 223 7.66 -12.25 35.04
C GLN A 223 9.17 -12.15 34.76
N PRO A 224 10.01 -12.80 35.56
CA PRO A 224 11.44 -12.88 35.27
C PRO A 224 11.70 -13.56 33.92
N GLY A 225 12.45 -12.89 33.04
CA GLY A 225 12.72 -13.40 31.70
C GLY A 225 11.67 -13.06 30.65
N GLY A 226 10.65 -12.27 30.97
CA GLY A 226 9.65 -11.79 30.02
C GLY A 226 10.26 -10.96 28.90
N ILE A 227 9.87 -11.23 27.65
CA ILE A 227 10.37 -10.51 26.48
C ILE A 227 9.33 -9.52 25.95
N THR A 228 9.84 -8.48 25.30
CA THR A 228 9.02 -7.46 24.60
C THR A 228 9.36 -7.36 23.10
N LYS A 229 10.36 -8.12 22.66
CA LYS A 229 10.86 -8.13 21.29
C LYS A 229 11.12 -9.57 20.86
N LEU A 230 10.64 -9.92 19.69
CA LEU A 230 10.81 -11.24 19.10
C LEU A 230 11.27 -11.09 17.65
N CYS A 231 12.31 -11.82 17.28
CA CYS A 231 12.70 -12.00 15.89
C CYS A 231 12.33 -13.43 15.47
N ILE A 232 11.63 -13.57 14.36
CA ILE A 232 11.37 -14.84 13.70
C ILE A 232 12.06 -14.83 12.34
N TYR A 233 12.65 -15.94 11.95
CA TYR A 233 13.19 -16.12 10.62
C TYR A 233 12.86 -17.50 10.07
N GLU A 234 12.62 -17.56 8.75
CA GLU A 234 12.13 -18.75 8.06
C GLU A 234 12.82 -18.92 6.70
N PRO A 235 12.80 -20.11 6.07
CA PRO A 235 13.33 -20.30 4.73
C PRO A 235 12.74 -19.32 3.73
N HIS A 236 13.60 -18.71 2.88
CA HIS A 236 13.19 -17.68 1.95
C HIS A 236 12.13 -18.15 0.96
N MET A 237 11.04 -17.44 0.91
CA MET A 237 10.00 -17.62 -0.09
C MET A 237 9.65 -16.31 -0.82
N HIS A 238 9.06 -15.37 -0.11
CA HIS A 238 8.66 -14.06 -0.58
C HIS A 238 8.04 -13.24 0.56
N LYS A 239 8.02 -11.91 0.41
CA LYS A 239 7.49 -10.97 1.43
C LYS A 239 6.12 -11.37 1.99
N LYS A 240 5.19 -11.83 1.12
CA LYS A 240 3.84 -12.23 1.56
C LYS A 240 3.85 -13.44 2.50
N ALA A 241 4.85 -14.34 2.40
CA ALA A 241 4.99 -15.49 3.31
C ALA A 241 5.39 -15.02 4.70
N ILE A 242 6.48 -14.28 4.83
CA ILE A 242 6.93 -13.78 6.14
C ILE A 242 5.91 -12.81 6.78
N MET A 243 5.17 -12.02 5.96
CA MET A 243 4.05 -11.22 6.47
C MET A 243 2.94 -12.10 7.04
N PHE A 244 2.57 -13.19 6.35
CA PHE A 244 1.55 -14.13 6.85
C PHE A 244 2.00 -14.73 8.18
N THR A 245 3.22 -15.24 8.26
CA THR A 245 3.81 -15.78 9.50
C THR A 245 3.78 -14.73 10.61
N SER A 246 4.25 -13.50 10.33
CA SER A 246 4.26 -12.39 11.30
C SER A 246 2.86 -12.01 11.76
N PHE A 247 1.85 -12.04 10.89
CA PHE A 247 0.47 -11.73 11.27
C PHE A 247 -0.14 -12.82 12.16
N ILE A 248 0.15 -14.10 11.92
CA ILE A 248 -0.30 -15.18 12.82
C ILE A 248 0.35 -15.06 14.20
N PHE A 249 1.67 -14.80 14.27
CA PHE A 249 2.34 -14.51 15.54
C PHE A 249 1.72 -13.30 16.24
N SER A 250 1.42 -12.24 15.49
CA SER A 250 0.80 -11.02 16.05
C SER A 250 -0.59 -11.30 16.64
N ILE A 251 -1.40 -12.14 16.00
CA ILE A 251 -2.71 -12.55 16.55
C ILE A 251 -2.52 -13.24 17.90
N VAL A 252 -1.62 -14.22 17.99
CA VAL A 252 -1.38 -14.97 19.23
C VAL A 252 -0.80 -14.09 20.34
N ILE A 253 0.21 -13.26 20.01
CA ILE A 253 0.84 -12.34 20.97
C ILE A 253 -0.18 -11.32 21.49
N SER A 254 -1.03 -10.80 20.60
CA SER A 254 -2.06 -9.82 20.96
C SER A 254 -3.12 -10.39 21.91
N GLU A 255 -3.51 -11.64 21.73
CA GLU A 255 -4.42 -12.33 22.65
C GLU A 255 -3.81 -12.45 24.05
N ILE A 256 -2.52 -12.83 24.14
CA ILE A 256 -1.82 -13.01 25.42
C ILE A 256 -1.62 -11.66 26.13
N LEU A 257 -1.25 -10.62 25.39
CA LEU A 257 -0.95 -9.30 25.93
C LEU A 257 -2.15 -8.35 25.99
N ASN A 258 -3.32 -8.76 25.49
CA ASN A 258 -4.52 -7.94 25.34
C ASN A 258 -4.23 -6.63 24.56
N ILE A 259 -3.65 -6.77 23.36
CA ILE A 259 -3.34 -5.66 22.44
C ILE A 259 -4.33 -5.69 21.27
N GLU A 260 -4.98 -4.56 20.97
CA GLU A 260 -6.02 -4.50 19.92
C GLU A 260 -5.45 -4.14 18.54
N PHE A 261 -4.33 -3.43 18.47
CA PHE A 261 -3.80 -2.86 17.24
C PHE A 261 -2.40 -3.36 16.93
N MET A 262 -2.14 -3.57 15.62
CA MET A 262 -0.83 -3.91 15.09
C MET A 262 -0.40 -2.88 14.05
N TRP A 263 0.81 -2.35 14.20
CA TRP A 263 1.52 -1.59 13.19
C TRP A 263 2.32 -2.54 12.30
N SER A 264 1.99 -2.61 11.01
CA SER A 264 2.74 -3.37 10.01
C SER A 264 3.69 -2.44 9.24
N SER A 265 4.94 -2.83 9.08
CA SER A 265 5.96 -2.00 8.47
C SER A 265 7.00 -2.80 7.68
N ASP A 266 7.62 -2.15 6.71
CA ASP A 266 8.78 -2.67 5.98
C ASP A 266 10.08 -2.40 6.76
N SER A 267 11.13 -3.17 6.47
CA SER A 267 12.43 -3.09 7.15
C SER A 267 13.23 -1.81 6.89
N ASP A 268 12.84 -1.03 5.88
CA ASP A 268 13.47 0.23 5.48
C ASP A 268 12.75 1.48 6.03
N THR A 269 11.75 1.26 6.88
CA THR A 269 10.84 2.32 7.32
C THR A 269 11.27 2.91 8.66
N ILE A 270 11.42 4.23 8.70
CA ILE A 270 11.70 5.00 9.91
C ILE A 270 10.40 5.63 10.41
N VAL A 271 9.98 5.25 11.61
CA VAL A 271 8.77 5.78 12.26
C VAL A 271 9.11 7.10 12.94
N LEU A 272 8.32 8.14 12.64
CA LEU A 272 8.44 9.43 13.31
C LEU A 272 7.62 9.43 14.61
N PRO A 273 7.97 10.26 15.61
CA PRO A 273 7.38 10.18 16.96
C PRO A 273 5.85 10.18 17.01
N ASP A 274 5.20 10.97 16.12
CA ASP A 274 3.74 11.13 16.12
C ASP A 274 3.01 10.12 15.23
N SER A 275 3.74 9.39 14.36
CA SER A 275 3.14 8.63 13.26
C SER A 275 2.24 7.53 13.76
N LEU A 276 2.76 6.74 14.68
CA LEU A 276 2.11 5.56 15.21
C LEU A 276 0.86 5.94 16.01
N GLN A 277 1.00 6.84 16.98
CA GLN A 277 -0.10 7.21 17.88
C GLN A 277 -1.27 7.88 17.13
N LYS A 278 -1.02 8.82 16.21
CA LYS A 278 -2.08 9.45 15.42
C LYS A 278 -2.80 8.45 14.52
N THR A 279 -2.06 7.51 13.93
CA THR A 279 -2.64 6.50 13.05
C THR A 279 -3.50 5.52 13.84
N ILE A 280 -3.01 5.04 14.99
CA ILE A 280 -3.77 4.16 15.89
C ILE A 280 -5.02 4.87 16.41
N ALA A 281 -4.89 6.10 16.91
CA ALA A 281 -6.02 6.86 17.42
C ALA A 281 -7.11 7.06 16.36
N THR A 282 -6.75 7.17 15.07
CA THR A 282 -7.73 7.27 13.98
C THR A 282 -8.50 5.96 13.80
N VAL A 283 -7.84 4.80 13.91
CA VAL A 283 -8.50 3.49 13.84
C VAL A 283 -9.32 3.19 15.09
N ALA A 284 -8.78 3.51 16.26
CA ALA A 284 -9.46 3.32 17.54
C ALA A 284 -10.73 4.17 17.69
N GLY A 285 -10.74 5.37 17.10
CA GLY A 285 -11.90 6.27 17.11
C GLY A 285 -13.07 5.85 16.20
N ASP A 286 -12.93 4.75 15.47
CA ASP A 286 -13.98 4.19 14.59
C ASP A 286 -14.01 2.67 14.74
N GLU A 287 -15.04 2.13 15.38
CA GLU A 287 -15.20 0.68 15.60
C GLU A 287 -15.29 -0.12 14.29
N ASN A 288 -15.68 0.55 13.21
CA ASN A 288 -15.78 -0.05 11.89
C ASN A 288 -14.45 -0.01 11.11
N ALA A 289 -13.42 0.66 11.64
CA ALA A 289 -12.13 0.76 10.98
C ALA A 289 -11.29 -0.52 11.19
N GLY A 290 -11.02 -1.23 10.10
CA GLY A 290 -10.12 -2.38 10.07
C GLY A 290 -8.65 -1.99 9.90
N GLY A 291 -8.37 -0.75 9.42
CA GLY A 291 -7.01 -0.27 9.28
C GLY A 291 -6.87 1.15 8.77
N ALA A 292 -5.68 1.70 8.93
CA ALA A 292 -5.30 3.00 8.40
C ALA A 292 -3.80 3.04 8.07
N SER A 293 -3.42 3.71 6.98
CA SER A 293 -2.02 4.01 6.68
C SER A 293 -1.69 5.48 6.90
N SER A 294 -0.45 5.78 7.29
CA SER A 294 0.05 7.15 7.42
C SER A 294 0.49 7.74 6.07
N GLY A 295 0.67 9.05 6.02
CA GLY A 295 1.41 9.72 4.97
C GLY A 295 2.86 9.24 4.91
N LEU A 296 3.47 9.34 3.73
CA LEU A 296 4.85 8.92 3.50
C LEU A 296 5.71 10.10 3.06
N ILE A 297 6.92 10.18 3.63
CA ILE A 297 8.04 10.98 3.12
C ILE A 297 9.19 10.06 2.74
N VAL A 298 10.15 10.60 2.03
CA VAL A 298 11.33 9.86 1.57
C VAL A 298 12.56 10.33 2.34
N HIS A 299 13.23 9.41 3.06
CA HIS A 299 14.41 9.77 3.85
C HIS A 299 15.71 9.84 3.03
N ASN A 300 15.76 9.20 1.86
CA ASN A 300 16.91 9.22 0.95
C ASN A 300 16.76 10.24 -0.21
N GLU A 301 15.98 11.30 -0.03
CA GLU A 301 15.67 12.27 -1.10
C GLU A 301 16.91 12.99 -1.70
N HIS A 302 18.00 13.06 -0.94
CA HIS A 302 19.21 13.77 -1.34
C HIS A 302 20.26 12.89 -2.05
N ASP A 303 20.03 11.57 -2.16
CA ASP A 303 21.03 10.64 -2.70
C ASP A 303 21.26 10.82 -4.19
N THR A 304 20.18 11.00 -4.96
CA THR A 304 20.23 11.14 -6.41
C THR A 304 19.16 12.09 -6.95
N LEU A 305 19.28 12.45 -8.24
CA LEU A 305 18.21 13.19 -8.92
C LEU A 305 16.87 12.42 -8.91
N TRP A 306 16.93 11.09 -9.05
CA TRP A 306 15.74 10.23 -9.11
C TRP A 306 15.02 10.15 -7.77
N THR A 307 15.77 10.08 -6.67
CA THR A 307 15.19 10.09 -5.32
C THR A 307 14.54 11.44 -5.02
N LYS A 308 15.14 12.53 -5.44
CA LYS A 308 14.59 13.89 -5.27
C LYS A 308 13.28 14.09 -6.04
N LEU A 309 13.24 13.65 -7.30
CA LEU A 309 12.01 13.68 -8.10
C LEU A 309 10.94 12.76 -7.52
N GLY A 310 11.33 11.56 -7.07
CA GLY A 310 10.45 10.59 -6.40
C GLY A 310 9.85 11.15 -5.12
N SER A 311 10.64 11.79 -4.27
CA SER A 311 10.18 12.39 -3.01
C SER A 311 9.03 13.39 -3.23
N ALA A 312 9.17 14.30 -4.19
CA ALA A 312 8.12 15.26 -4.49
C ALA A 312 6.82 14.59 -5.00
N VAL A 313 6.92 13.44 -5.71
CA VAL A 313 5.75 12.66 -6.14
C VAL A 313 4.97 12.11 -4.95
N TYR A 314 5.63 11.63 -3.90
CA TYR A 314 4.96 11.08 -2.73
C TYR A 314 4.01 12.08 -2.09
N TRP A 315 4.43 13.34 -2.00
CA TRP A 315 3.57 14.38 -1.45
C TRP A 315 2.52 14.86 -2.46
N CYS A 316 2.91 15.20 -3.69
CA CYS A 316 1.98 15.83 -4.64
C CYS A 316 0.89 14.89 -5.16
N GLU A 317 1.29 13.72 -5.68
CA GLU A 317 0.37 12.82 -6.39
C GLU A 317 -0.18 11.72 -5.48
N LEU A 318 0.68 11.02 -4.76
CA LEU A 318 0.24 9.90 -3.94
C LEU A 318 -0.59 10.36 -2.74
N TYR A 319 -0.24 11.49 -2.13
CA TYR A 319 -1.03 12.08 -1.05
C TYR A 319 -2.47 12.40 -1.48
N LEU A 320 -2.64 13.12 -2.60
CA LEU A 320 -3.98 13.49 -3.10
C LEU A 320 -4.79 12.25 -3.51
N THR A 321 -4.16 11.32 -4.24
CA THR A 321 -4.83 10.11 -4.71
C THR A 321 -5.29 9.23 -3.56
N ARG A 322 -4.44 9.01 -2.56
CA ARG A 322 -4.78 8.21 -1.37
C ARG A 322 -5.81 8.89 -0.48
N SER A 323 -5.67 10.20 -0.25
CA SER A 323 -6.65 10.96 0.51
C SER A 323 -8.02 10.94 -0.16
N THR A 324 -8.07 11.04 -1.49
CA THR A 324 -9.32 10.99 -2.26
C THR A 324 -9.98 9.62 -2.13
N SER A 325 -9.24 8.53 -2.31
CA SER A 325 -9.75 7.16 -2.15
C SER A 325 -10.26 6.90 -0.74
N ALA A 326 -9.54 7.42 0.28
CA ALA A 326 -9.83 7.17 1.69
C ALA A 326 -10.97 8.02 2.26
N SER A 327 -11.42 9.05 1.57
CA SER A 327 -12.39 10.03 2.07
C SER A 327 -13.71 9.41 2.54
N SER A 328 -14.08 8.28 1.97
CA SER A 328 -15.30 7.51 2.32
C SER A 328 -15.01 6.28 3.21
N GLY A 329 -13.81 6.20 3.81
CA GLY A 329 -13.39 5.01 4.56
C GLY A 329 -13.08 3.82 3.66
N THR A 330 -12.66 4.07 2.42
CA THR A 330 -12.46 3.08 1.36
C THR A 330 -11.11 3.22 0.68
N SER A 331 -10.03 3.46 1.45
CA SER A 331 -8.67 3.46 0.89
C SER A 331 -8.43 2.18 0.10
N ASP A 332 -7.88 2.29 -1.11
CA ASP A 332 -7.68 1.15 -2.00
C ASP A 332 -6.34 0.43 -1.79
N CYS A 333 -5.49 0.97 -0.94
CA CYS A 333 -4.18 0.40 -0.62
C CYS A 333 -3.69 0.88 0.73
N GLN A 334 -3.46 -0.05 1.62
CA GLN A 334 -2.74 0.18 2.87
C GLN A 334 -1.26 -0.05 2.63
N SER A 335 -0.46 1.02 2.67
CA SER A 335 0.95 0.93 2.30
C SER A 335 1.75 0.02 3.22
N GLY A 336 2.59 -0.85 2.64
CA GLY A 336 3.50 -1.73 3.36
C GLY A 336 4.32 -1.02 4.45
N PRO A 337 4.91 0.17 4.19
CA PRO A 337 5.72 0.87 5.18
C PRO A 337 5.01 1.32 6.45
N SER A 338 3.70 1.59 6.40
CA SER A 338 3.08 2.36 7.49
C SER A 338 1.59 2.11 7.67
N THR A 339 1.22 0.91 8.10
CA THR A 339 -0.19 0.57 8.26
C THR A 339 -0.50 0.06 9.66
N VAL A 340 -1.51 0.64 10.29
CA VAL A 340 -2.16 0.06 11.47
C VAL A 340 -3.30 -0.84 11.02
N PHE A 341 -3.37 -2.03 11.57
CA PHE A 341 -4.51 -2.93 11.46
C PHE A 341 -5.16 -3.14 12.83
N ARG A 342 -6.48 -3.22 12.84
CA ARG A 342 -7.21 -3.81 13.95
C ARG A 342 -7.02 -5.32 13.88
N ILE A 343 -6.44 -5.94 14.90
CA ILE A 343 -6.05 -7.36 14.86
C ILE A 343 -7.25 -8.27 14.65
N SER A 344 -8.39 -7.94 15.26
CA SER A 344 -9.64 -8.72 15.08
C SER A 344 -10.17 -8.73 13.63
N ALA A 345 -9.70 -7.83 12.76
CA ALA A 345 -10.09 -7.82 11.35
C ALA A 345 -9.27 -8.78 10.48
N LEU A 346 -8.13 -9.28 10.97
CA LEU A 346 -7.19 -10.07 10.18
C LEU A 346 -7.57 -11.53 9.99
N PRO A 347 -7.99 -12.30 11.01
CA PRO A 347 -8.18 -13.75 10.90
C PRO A 347 -9.08 -14.17 9.73
N GLY A 348 -10.19 -13.45 9.52
CA GLY A 348 -11.16 -13.78 8.46
C GLY A 348 -10.68 -13.49 7.04
N VAL A 349 -9.57 -12.79 6.85
CA VAL A 349 -9.05 -12.40 5.52
C VAL A 349 -7.71 -13.05 5.17
N LEU A 350 -6.93 -13.47 6.16
CA LEU A 350 -5.53 -13.86 5.95
C LEU A 350 -5.33 -15.04 5.00
N TYR A 351 -6.15 -16.10 5.11
CA TYR A 351 -5.97 -17.27 4.25
C TYR A 351 -6.30 -16.95 2.78
N CYS A 352 -7.42 -16.28 2.51
CA CYS A 352 -7.82 -15.85 1.17
C CYS A 352 -6.78 -14.87 0.59
N TRP A 353 -6.28 -13.95 1.41
CA TRP A 353 -5.21 -13.04 1.03
C TRP A 353 -3.93 -13.79 0.63
N TYR A 354 -3.48 -14.74 1.44
CA TYR A 354 -2.25 -15.48 1.18
C TYR A 354 -2.31 -16.32 -0.09
N THR A 355 -3.46 -16.93 -0.35
CA THR A 355 -3.66 -17.92 -1.43
C THR A 355 -4.24 -17.35 -2.72
N GLN A 356 -4.25 -16.01 -2.88
CA GLN A 356 -4.76 -15.35 -4.08
C GLN A 356 -4.22 -15.97 -5.37
N LYS A 357 -5.14 -16.29 -6.28
CA LYS A 357 -4.82 -16.77 -7.63
C LYS A 357 -5.50 -15.92 -8.68
N VAL A 358 -4.78 -15.60 -9.76
CA VAL A 358 -5.29 -14.91 -10.94
C VAL A 358 -5.00 -15.77 -12.16
N LEU A 359 -6.01 -16.19 -12.88
CA LEU A 359 -5.89 -17.12 -14.03
C LEU A 359 -5.04 -18.37 -13.68
N GLY A 360 -5.25 -18.93 -12.48
CA GLY A 360 -4.54 -20.12 -12.00
C GLY A 360 -3.13 -19.88 -11.45
N LYS A 361 -2.55 -18.68 -11.61
CA LYS A 361 -1.23 -18.31 -11.09
C LYS A 361 -1.36 -17.65 -9.72
N ARG A 362 -0.55 -18.10 -8.73
CA ARG A 362 -0.48 -17.47 -7.41
C ARG A 362 0.14 -16.08 -7.52
N MET A 363 -0.50 -15.07 -6.90
CA MET A 363 -0.06 -13.69 -6.90
C MET A 363 0.63 -13.35 -5.58
N ILE A 364 1.84 -12.81 -5.68
CA ILE A 364 2.68 -12.45 -4.52
C ILE A 364 2.99 -10.95 -4.43
N VAL A 365 2.79 -10.20 -5.52
CA VAL A 365 3.31 -8.81 -5.68
C VAL A 365 2.33 -7.72 -5.29
N ASN A 366 1.14 -8.05 -4.82
CA ASN A 366 0.07 -7.10 -4.47
C ASN A 366 -0.43 -7.30 -3.04
N GLU A 367 0.46 -7.64 -2.12
CA GLU A 367 0.16 -8.05 -0.76
C GLU A 367 -0.64 -6.97 0.01
N ASP A 368 -0.22 -5.72 -0.06
CA ASP A 368 -0.83 -4.59 0.63
C ASP A 368 -2.21 -4.25 0.05
N ARG A 369 -2.33 -4.19 -1.27
CA ARG A 369 -3.58 -3.87 -1.95
C ARG A 369 -4.60 -5.01 -1.81
N HIS A 370 -4.18 -6.25 -1.95
CA HIS A 370 -5.08 -7.39 -1.83
C HIS A 370 -5.61 -7.58 -0.40
N LEU A 371 -4.78 -7.31 0.63
CA LEU A 371 -5.24 -7.32 2.01
C LEU A 371 -6.30 -6.25 2.24
N THR A 372 -6.07 -5.05 1.73
CA THR A 372 -7.03 -3.94 1.79
C THR A 372 -8.35 -4.29 1.11
N THR A 373 -8.28 -4.87 -0.09
CA THR A 373 -9.46 -5.34 -0.84
C THR A 373 -10.28 -6.35 -0.03
N ASN A 374 -9.63 -7.31 0.63
CA ASN A 374 -10.31 -8.30 1.46
C ASN A 374 -10.97 -7.67 2.70
N LEU A 375 -10.32 -6.68 3.34
CA LEU A 375 -10.94 -5.94 4.45
C LEU A 375 -12.20 -5.20 3.99
N LEU A 376 -12.14 -4.49 2.86
CA LEU A 376 -13.29 -3.78 2.29
C LEU A 376 -14.43 -4.72 1.89
N LEU A 377 -14.13 -5.91 1.33
CA LEU A 377 -15.12 -6.93 1.00
C LEU A 377 -15.84 -7.48 2.25
N ARG A 378 -15.16 -7.51 3.39
CA ARG A 378 -15.71 -7.91 4.68
C ARG A 378 -16.50 -6.78 5.37
N GLY A 379 -16.53 -5.57 4.78
CA GLY A 379 -17.28 -4.43 5.28
C GLY A 379 -16.49 -3.55 6.26
N TRP A 380 -15.21 -3.84 6.50
CA TRP A 380 -14.35 -2.95 7.26
C TRP A 380 -14.10 -1.66 6.50
N THR A 381 -14.09 -0.53 7.20
CA THR A 381 -13.59 0.73 6.64
C THR A 381 -12.07 0.78 6.74
N VAL A 382 -11.44 1.39 5.75
CA VAL A 382 -9.99 1.53 5.68
C VAL A 382 -9.67 2.96 5.27
N THR A 383 -8.77 3.63 6.00
CA THR A 383 -8.53 5.06 5.78
C THR A 383 -7.06 5.39 5.57
N TYR A 384 -6.78 6.66 5.26
CA TYR A 384 -5.46 7.23 5.08
C TYR A 384 -5.31 8.47 5.95
N VAL A 385 -4.33 8.46 6.87
CA VAL A 385 -4.09 9.53 7.83
C VAL A 385 -3.08 10.50 7.24
N SER A 386 -3.61 11.54 6.62
CA SER A 386 -2.83 12.49 5.82
C SER A 386 -2.07 13.54 6.63
N ASP A 387 -2.31 13.65 7.92
CA ASP A 387 -1.71 14.64 8.82
C ASP A 387 -0.61 14.05 9.73
N THR A 388 -0.12 12.88 9.38
CA THR A 388 1.05 12.25 10.00
C THR A 388 1.94 11.62 8.94
N LEU A 389 3.21 11.42 9.24
CA LEU A 389 4.22 11.00 8.28
C LEU A 389 5.05 9.84 8.82
N THR A 390 5.43 8.96 7.91
CA THR A 390 6.42 7.90 8.12
C THR A 390 7.44 7.98 7.00
N ALA A 391 8.72 7.82 7.31
CA ALA A 391 9.78 7.93 6.33
C ALA A 391 10.10 6.55 5.72
N THR A 392 10.12 6.47 4.40
CA THR A 392 10.48 5.26 3.64
C THR A 392 11.58 5.58 2.63
N ASP A 393 12.06 4.58 1.95
CA ASP A 393 13.07 4.71 0.90
C ASP A 393 12.45 4.73 -0.50
N THR A 394 13.14 5.35 -1.47
CA THR A 394 12.74 5.34 -2.88
C THR A 394 13.91 4.91 -3.78
N PRO A 395 13.65 4.29 -4.94
CA PRO A 395 14.71 3.84 -5.83
C PRO A 395 15.70 4.93 -6.25
N THR A 396 16.98 4.63 -6.17
CA THR A 396 18.08 5.55 -6.50
C THR A 396 18.37 5.66 -7.98
N THR A 397 17.77 4.81 -8.83
CA THR A 397 17.98 4.77 -10.28
C THR A 397 16.67 4.83 -11.06
N LEU A 398 16.71 5.37 -12.28
CA LEU A 398 15.54 5.45 -13.15
C LEU A 398 14.94 4.08 -13.47
N SER A 399 15.80 3.11 -13.77
CA SER A 399 15.36 1.74 -14.12
C SER A 399 14.58 1.09 -12.98
N ARG A 400 15.10 1.16 -11.75
CA ARG A 400 14.41 0.62 -10.57
C ARG A 400 13.11 1.36 -10.27
N TRP A 401 13.09 2.68 -10.44
CA TRP A 401 11.87 3.47 -10.26
C TRP A 401 10.79 3.06 -11.27
N LEU A 402 11.12 2.91 -12.56
CA LEU A 402 10.17 2.44 -13.58
C LEU A 402 9.63 1.03 -13.25
N LEU A 403 10.49 0.10 -12.85
CA LEU A 403 10.08 -1.25 -12.45
C LEU A 403 9.14 -1.23 -11.23
N GLN A 404 9.41 -0.35 -10.26
CA GLN A 404 8.52 -0.14 -9.11
C GLN A 404 7.13 0.35 -9.57
N GLN A 405 7.08 1.34 -10.48
CA GLN A 405 5.82 1.87 -10.99
C GLN A 405 5.03 0.82 -11.79
N VAL A 406 5.71 0.01 -12.62
CA VAL A 406 5.08 -1.11 -13.34
C VAL A 406 4.52 -2.14 -12.36
N ARG A 407 5.25 -2.49 -11.31
CA ARG A 407 4.79 -3.41 -10.27
C ARG A 407 3.53 -2.88 -9.57
N TRP A 408 3.51 -1.60 -9.21
CA TRP A 408 2.33 -0.96 -8.60
C TRP A 408 1.14 -0.92 -9.56
N GLY A 409 1.37 -0.66 -10.85
CA GLY A 409 0.35 -0.74 -11.89
C GLY A 409 -0.26 -2.14 -11.99
N ARG A 410 0.58 -3.18 -12.07
CA ARG A 410 0.12 -4.59 -12.09
C ARG A 410 -0.76 -4.93 -10.90
N ALA A 411 -0.31 -4.58 -9.68
CA ALA A 411 -1.08 -4.79 -8.45
C ALA A 411 -2.45 -4.12 -8.51
N THR A 412 -2.50 -2.89 -9.05
CA THR A 412 -3.74 -2.14 -9.21
C THR A 412 -4.70 -2.82 -10.18
N HIS A 413 -4.21 -3.23 -11.36
CA HIS A 413 -5.04 -3.89 -12.37
C HIS A 413 -5.57 -5.25 -11.91
N ILE A 414 -4.74 -6.04 -11.21
CA ILE A 414 -5.16 -7.32 -10.62
C ILE A 414 -6.40 -7.12 -9.76
N GLU A 415 -6.37 -6.19 -8.82
CA GLU A 415 -7.49 -5.96 -7.91
C GLU A 415 -8.71 -5.39 -8.63
N THR A 416 -8.51 -4.45 -9.54
CA THR A 416 -9.60 -3.82 -10.29
C THR A 416 -10.35 -4.85 -11.15
N PHE A 417 -9.63 -5.78 -11.80
CA PHE A 417 -10.26 -6.79 -12.66
C PHE A 417 -10.79 -7.99 -11.89
N GLN A 418 -10.12 -8.39 -10.80
CA GLN A 418 -10.53 -9.55 -10.01
C GLN A 418 -11.70 -9.24 -9.07
N GLN A 419 -11.74 -8.03 -8.49
CA GLN A 419 -12.71 -7.65 -7.47
C GLN A 419 -13.45 -6.32 -7.79
N PRO A 420 -14.09 -6.17 -8.96
CA PRO A 420 -14.77 -4.92 -9.33
C PRO A 420 -15.90 -4.53 -8.37
N LYS A 421 -16.49 -5.50 -7.66
CA LYS A 421 -17.52 -5.24 -6.65
C LYS A 421 -17.05 -4.30 -5.55
N VAL A 422 -15.75 -4.31 -5.19
CA VAL A 422 -15.19 -3.41 -4.17
C VAL A 422 -15.40 -1.96 -4.56
N TYR A 423 -15.20 -1.62 -5.82
CA TYR A 423 -15.37 -0.25 -6.32
C TYR A 423 -16.83 0.13 -6.55
N LEU A 424 -17.62 -0.81 -7.07
CA LEU A 424 -19.03 -0.56 -7.45
C LEU A 424 -19.98 -0.52 -6.26
N LEU A 425 -19.70 -1.27 -5.18
CA LEU A 425 -20.66 -1.45 -4.10
C LEU A 425 -20.34 -0.68 -2.81
N ASN A 426 -19.11 -0.15 -2.66
CA ASN A 426 -18.74 0.57 -1.44
C ASN A 426 -19.16 2.03 -1.47
N HIS A 427 -18.59 2.86 -2.35
CA HIS A 427 -18.89 4.29 -2.37
C HIS A 427 -18.64 4.93 -3.74
N PRO A 428 -19.52 5.83 -4.24
CA PRO A 428 -19.34 6.45 -5.56
C PRO A 428 -18.03 7.26 -5.70
N VAL A 429 -17.57 7.95 -4.67
CA VAL A 429 -16.27 8.67 -4.69
C VAL A 429 -15.10 7.72 -4.86
N PHE A 430 -15.16 6.55 -4.23
CA PHE A 430 -14.15 5.52 -4.39
C PHE A 430 -14.11 4.98 -5.83
N PHE A 431 -15.27 4.70 -6.40
CA PHE A 431 -15.41 4.31 -7.80
C PHE A 431 -14.86 5.39 -8.74
N TRP A 432 -15.20 6.66 -8.52
CA TRP A 432 -14.68 7.78 -9.30
C TRP A 432 -13.15 7.88 -9.23
N ALA A 433 -12.55 7.75 -8.04
CA ALA A 433 -11.10 7.74 -7.88
C ALA A 433 -10.44 6.59 -8.63
N ALA A 434 -11.02 5.38 -8.55
CA ALA A 434 -10.54 4.21 -9.29
C ALA A 434 -10.66 4.39 -10.81
N MET A 435 -11.78 4.91 -11.31
CA MET A 435 -11.98 5.20 -12.73
C MET A 435 -10.99 6.24 -13.26
N LYS A 436 -10.73 7.31 -12.51
CA LYS A 436 -9.70 8.30 -12.88
C LYS A 436 -8.33 7.65 -13.04
N ARG A 437 -7.96 6.80 -12.08
CA ARG A 437 -6.67 6.11 -12.07
C ARG A 437 -6.53 5.14 -13.25
N GLU A 438 -7.57 4.37 -13.57
CA GLU A 438 -7.51 3.36 -14.63
C GLU A 438 -7.67 3.97 -16.03
N VAL A 439 -8.64 4.86 -16.20
CA VAL A 439 -9.02 5.37 -17.52
C VAL A 439 -8.24 6.62 -17.93
N GLY A 440 -7.85 7.46 -16.97
CA GLY A 440 -7.14 8.72 -17.24
C GLY A 440 -5.87 8.54 -18.08
N PRO A 441 -4.91 7.70 -17.66
CA PRO A 441 -3.70 7.46 -18.43
C PRO A 441 -3.96 6.85 -19.82
N LEU A 442 -5.00 6.02 -19.98
CA LEU A 442 -5.40 5.46 -21.27
C LEU A 442 -5.88 6.55 -22.24
N ILE A 443 -6.72 7.47 -21.75
CA ILE A 443 -7.17 8.61 -22.56
C ILE A 443 -5.97 9.44 -23.01
N VAL A 444 -5.03 9.72 -22.13
CA VAL A 444 -3.80 10.46 -22.47
C VAL A 444 -2.97 9.71 -23.50
N PHE A 445 -2.77 8.39 -23.32
CA PHE A 445 -2.01 7.55 -24.24
C PHE A 445 -2.60 7.60 -25.66
N PHE A 446 -3.90 7.32 -25.79
CA PHE A 446 -4.56 7.32 -27.09
C PHE A 446 -4.67 8.71 -27.70
N SER A 447 -4.83 9.77 -26.90
CA SER A 447 -4.85 11.15 -27.38
C SER A 447 -3.52 11.56 -27.99
N ILE A 448 -2.40 11.18 -27.36
CA ILE A 448 -1.04 11.46 -27.86
C ILE A 448 -0.79 10.70 -29.16
N LEU A 449 -1.13 9.41 -29.24
CA LEU A 449 -1.00 8.62 -30.47
C LEU A 449 -1.86 9.17 -31.59
N TYR A 450 -3.12 9.49 -31.30
CA TYR A 450 -4.02 10.06 -32.28
C TYR A 450 -3.48 11.38 -32.86
N TYR A 451 -2.99 12.27 -31.98
CA TYR A 451 -2.39 13.53 -32.41
C TYR A 451 -1.11 13.31 -33.22
N LEU A 452 -0.23 12.38 -32.80
CA LEU A 452 0.98 12.05 -33.55
C LEU A 452 0.67 11.58 -34.97
N ILE A 453 -0.39 10.81 -35.17
CA ILE A 453 -0.77 10.25 -36.48
C ILE A 453 -1.52 11.27 -37.33
N THR A 454 -2.53 11.94 -36.75
CA THR A 454 -3.48 12.77 -37.52
C THR A 454 -3.14 14.25 -37.56
N GLY A 455 -2.40 14.77 -36.55
CA GLY A 455 -2.19 16.19 -36.32
C GLY A 455 -3.38 16.94 -35.72
N HIS A 456 -4.48 16.21 -35.43
CA HIS A 456 -5.67 16.80 -34.82
C HIS A 456 -5.80 16.38 -33.35
N PRO A 457 -6.06 17.33 -32.43
CA PRO A 457 -6.25 16.97 -31.03
C PRO A 457 -7.55 16.21 -30.84
N PHE A 458 -7.49 15.09 -30.11
CA PHE A 458 -8.69 14.36 -29.65
C PHE A 458 -9.34 15.05 -28.45
N VAL A 459 -8.51 15.62 -27.57
CA VAL A 459 -8.95 16.41 -26.39
C VAL A 459 -8.35 17.80 -26.53
N TYR A 460 -9.20 18.82 -26.47
CA TYR A 460 -8.75 20.20 -26.43
C TYR A 460 -8.37 20.58 -25.01
N PHE A 461 -7.22 21.22 -24.84
CA PHE A 461 -6.82 21.79 -23.56
C PHE A 461 -6.32 23.23 -23.74
N CYS A 462 -6.49 24.02 -22.69
CA CYS A 462 -5.98 25.37 -22.63
C CYS A 462 -4.64 25.40 -21.89
N TRP A 463 -3.63 26.06 -22.42
CA TRP A 463 -2.33 26.22 -21.74
C TRP A 463 -2.46 26.85 -20.34
N TRP A 464 -3.41 27.75 -20.18
CA TRP A 464 -3.72 28.35 -18.88
C TRP A 464 -4.23 27.34 -17.86
N ASP A 465 -4.89 26.29 -18.30
CA ASP A 465 -5.33 25.21 -17.40
C ASP A 465 -4.14 24.48 -16.77
N LEU A 466 -3.07 24.24 -17.54
CA LEU A 466 -1.84 23.67 -17.01
C LEU A 466 -1.14 24.64 -16.02
N VAL A 467 -1.11 25.93 -16.34
CA VAL A 467 -0.51 26.96 -15.48
C VAL A 467 -1.27 27.06 -14.14
N PHE A 468 -2.60 27.11 -14.19
CA PHE A 468 -3.42 27.15 -12.99
C PHE A 468 -3.33 25.86 -12.19
N ARG A 469 -3.37 24.69 -12.84
CA ARG A 469 -3.16 23.41 -12.18
C ARG A 469 -1.82 23.38 -11.43
N ALA A 470 -0.73 23.79 -12.09
CA ALA A 470 0.59 23.88 -11.47
C ALA A 470 0.61 24.85 -10.27
N GLY A 471 0.02 26.03 -10.43
CA GLY A 471 -0.08 27.05 -9.37
C GLY A 471 -0.87 26.53 -8.15
N TYR A 472 -2.03 25.90 -8.37
CA TYR A 472 -2.81 25.30 -7.28
C TYR A 472 -2.10 24.13 -6.61
N THR A 473 -1.36 23.31 -7.37
CA THR A 473 -0.55 22.23 -6.80
C THR A 473 0.53 22.78 -5.88
N ILE A 474 1.27 23.81 -6.34
CA ILE A 474 2.31 24.46 -5.52
C ILE A 474 1.70 25.11 -4.28
N PHE A 475 0.59 25.83 -4.43
CA PHE A 475 -0.11 26.48 -3.32
C PHE A 475 -0.60 25.46 -2.27
N TYR A 476 -1.24 24.37 -2.71
CA TYR A 476 -1.72 23.34 -1.81
C TYR A 476 -0.57 22.60 -1.09
N ASN A 477 0.52 22.34 -1.81
CA ASN A 477 1.74 21.80 -1.22
C ASN A 477 2.30 22.74 -0.14
N TRP A 478 2.41 24.04 -0.45
CA TRP A 478 2.83 25.05 0.53
C TRP A 478 1.94 25.07 1.77
N LEU A 479 0.64 24.92 1.60
CA LEU A 479 -0.33 24.97 2.69
C LEU A 479 -0.27 23.72 3.58
N ARG A 480 -0.15 22.54 2.98
CA ARG A 480 -0.40 21.26 3.65
C ARG A 480 0.78 20.32 3.80
N ASN A 481 1.85 20.52 3.04
CA ASN A 481 3.01 19.64 3.18
C ASN A 481 3.64 19.82 4.57
N PRO A 482 3.64 18.79 5.42
CA PRO A 482 4.24 18.87 6.74
C PRO A 482 5.76 18.92 6.69
N ASP A 483 6.38 18.37 5.64
CA ASP A 483 7.82 18.47 5.39
C ASP A 483 8.15 19.80 4.67
N ARG A 484 7.96 20.90 5.39
CA ARG A 484 8.22 22.26 4.89
C ARG A 484 9.71 22.60 4.92
N GLY A 485 10.56 21.78 4.38
CA GLY A 485 11.96 22.15 4.15
C GLY A 485 12.02 23.42 3.30
N PRO A 486 12.50 24.56 3.82
CA PRO A 486 12.41 25.86 3.12
C PRO A 486 13.22 25.92 1.83
N THR A 487 14.08 24.95 1.58
CA THR A 487 15.08 25.04 0.50
C THR A 487 14.81 24.15 -0.70
N ASN A 488 13.97 23.09 -0.62
CA ASN A 488 13.99 22.03 -1.63
C ASN A 488 12.64 21.63 -2.25
N GLY A 489 11.49 21.78 -1.56
CA GLY A 489 10.23 21.19 -2.01
C GLY A 489 9.65 21.86 -3.25
N TYR A 490 9.54 23.18 -3.25
CA TYR A 490 8.72 23.89 -4.24
C TYR A 490 9.31 23.93 -5.65
N ALA A 491 10.62 24.06 -5.80
CA ALA A 491 11.28 24.07 -7.09
C ALA A 491 11.18 22.72 -7.82
N TRP A 492 11.01 21.64 -7.08
CA TRP A 492 10.97 20.28 -7.61
C TRP A 492 9.57 19.76 -7.89
N ILE A 493 8.51 20.44 -7.46
CA ILE A 493 7.13 20.00 -7.67
C ILE A 493 6.81 19.83 -9.15
N ILE A 494 7.10 20.84 -9.99
CA ILE A 494 6.81 20.76 -11.43
C ILE A 494 7.68 19.73 -12.14
N PRO A 495 9.01 19.70 -11.96
CA PRO A 495 9.83 18.60 -12.48
C PRO A 495 9.36 17.21 -12.04
N ALA A 496 8.95 17.02 -10.78
CA ALA A 496 8.46 15.76 -10.28
C ALA A 496 7.10 15.36 -10.89
N LEU A 497 6.18 16.32 -11.06
CA LEU A 497 4.91 16.06 -11.75
C LEU A 497 5.13 15.60 -13.19
N LEU A 498 6.06 16.24 -13.91
CA LEU A 498 6.44 15.81 -15.25
C LEU A 498 7.09 14.43 -15.24
N PHE A 499 8.02 14.20 -14.32
CA PHE A 499 8.71 12.93 -14.15
C PHE A 499 7.74 11.77 -13.90
N TYR A 500 6.68 11.98 -13.12
CA TYR A 500 5.66 10.98 -12.84
C TYR A 500 4.65 10.82 -13.97
N ASN A 501 4.08 11.94 -14.45
CA ASN A 501 2.95 11.88 -15.37
C ASN A 501 3.34 11.59 -16.82
N LEU A 502 4.55 11.94 -17.26
CA LEU A 502 4.97 11.66 -18.64
C LEU A 502 5.08 10.16 -18.95
N PRO A 503 5.72 9.30 -18.13
CA PRO A 503 5.78 7.86 -18.39
C PRO A 503 4.50 7.11 -18.00
N LEU A 504 3.62 7.69 -17.17
CA LEU A 504 2.46 7.02 -16.58
C LEU A 504 1.54 6.35 -17.63
N PRO A 505 1.20 6.95 -18.78
CA PRO A 505 0.37 6.30 -19.79
C PRO A 505 0.99 5.01 -20.36
N ALA A 506 2.28 5.01 -20.57
CA ALA A 506 2.99 3.83 -21.06
C ALA A 506 3.16 2.76 -19.97
N ILE A 507 3.44 3.17 -18.73
CA ILE A 507 3.47 2.28 -17.55
C ILE A 507 2.11 1.58 -17.40
N GLN A 508 1.00 2.31 -17.56
CA GLN A 508 -0.35 1.76 -17.47
C GLN A 508 -0.58 0.67 -18.52
N ILE A 509 -0.29 0.96 -19.79
CA ILE A 509 -0.44 -0.02 -20.87
C ILE A 509 0.46 -1.24 -20.64
N TRP A 510 1.73 -1.00 -20.27
CA TRP A 510 2.68 -2.09 -20.09
C TRP A 510 2.34 -2.97 -18.90
N SER A 511 1.94 -2.39 -17.78
CA SER A 511 1.49 -3.14 -16.60
C SER A 511 0.23 -3.96 -16.85
N MET A 512 -0.71 -3.47 -17.68
CA MET A 512 -1.87 -4.26 -18.13
C MET A 512 -1.45 -5.43 -19.02
N ALA A 513 -0.56 -5.20 -19.99
CA ALA A 513 -0.08 -6.24 -20.89
C ALA A 513 0.72 -7.34 -20.19
N THR A 514 1.37 -7.00 -19.07
CA THR A 514 2.24 -7.89 -18.30
C THR A 514 1.69 -8.21 -16.90
N VAL A 515 0.38 -8.14 -16.72
CA VAL A 515 -0.31 -8.24 -15.42
C VAL A 515 -0.02 -9.54 -14.65
N LEU A 516 0.27 -10.63 -15.35
CA LEU A 516 0.58 -11.93 -14.75
C LEU A 516 2.06 -12.12 -14.39
N GLU A 517 2.91 -11.15 -14.68
CA GLU A 517 4.31 -11.22 -14.29
C GLU A 517 4.50 -10.85 -12.83
N GLY A 518 4.97 -11.80 -12.03
CA GLY A 518 5.11 -11.69 -10.58
C GLY A 518 6.57 -11.63 -10.13
N GLY A 519 7.33 -10.61 -10.54
CA GLY A 519 8.73 -10.45 -10.08
C GLY A 519 8.88 -9.32 -9.06
N TRP A 520 9.49 -9.60 -7.91
CA TRP A 520 9.84 -8.60 -6.89
C TRP A 520 11.07 -7.74 -7.23
N GLY A 521 11.77 -7.99 -8.29
CA GLY A 521 13.08 -7.48 -8.74
C GLY A 521 13.51 -6.04 -8.46
N THR A 522 12.82 -5.30 -7.58
CA THR A 522 13.06 -3.87 -7.34
C THR A 522 13.72 -3.54 -5.99
N THR A 523 13.80 -4.48 -5.05
CA THR A 523 14.15 -4.16 -3.65
C THR A 523 15.37 -4.87 -3.09
N MET A 524 16.18 -5.50 -3.92
CA MET A 524 17.41 -6.12 -3.45
C MET A 524 18.48 -5.05 -3.20
N ARG A 525 18.84 -4.82 -1.94
CA ARG A 525 19.74 -3.74 -1.52
C ARG A 525 21.09 -4.25 -1.04
N SER A 526 21.20 -5.54 -0.68
CA SER A 526 22.51 -6.08 -0.29
C SER A 526 23.48 -6.10 -1.48
N ASN A 527 24.73 -5.74 -1.22
CA ASN A 527 25.81 -5.72 -2.24
C ASN A 527 25.96 -7.07 -2.96
N SER A 528 25.70 -8.18 -2.28
CA SER A 528 25.76 -9.53 -2.85
C SER A 528 24.69 -9.79 -3.90
N GLU A 529 23.49 -9.25 -3.74
CA GLU A 529 22.40 -9.39 -4.69
C GLU A 529 22.54 -8.40 -5.86
N MET A 530 23.03 -7.19 -5.60
CA MET A 530 23.32 -6.22 -6.65
C MET A 530 24.39 -6.71 -7.61
N SER A 531 25.41 -7.42 -7.12
CA SER A 531 26.48 -7.99 -7.97
C SER A 531 25.99 -9.15 -8.86
N LYS A 532 25.10 -10.00 -8.36
CA LYS A 532 24.48 -11.08 -9.14
C LYS A 532 23.54 -10.54 -10.24
N GLN A 533 22.91 -9.42 -10.01
CA GLN A 533 21.97 -8.82 -10.93
C GLN A 533 22.65 -8.24 -12.18
N ASN A 534 23.92 -7.86 -12.09
CA ASN A 534 24.62 -7.18 -13.18
C ASN A 534 25.05 -8.09 -14.35
N GLN A 535 25.16 -9.41 -14.18
CA GLN A 535 25.77 -10.29 -15.18
C GLN A 535 24.85 -10.99 -16.19
N SER A 536 23.55 -11.14 -15.94
CA SER A 536 22.66 -11.94 -16.84
C SER A 536 21.50 -11.18 -17.49
N GLN A 537 21.42 -9.84 -17.41
CA GLN A 537 20.14 -9.17 -17.46
C GLN A 537 19.89 -8.11 -18.55
N LEU A 538 20.79 -7.88 -19.49
CA LEU A 538 20.53 -6.92 -20.57
C LEU A 538 19.24 -7.24 -21.35
N TRP A 539 18.99 -8.50 -21.69
CA TRP A 539 17.78 -8.94 -22.37
C TRP A 539 16.52 -8.81 -21.51
N LYS A 540 16.61 -9.16 -20.23
CA LYS A 540 15.49 -9.01 -19.29
C LYS A 540 15.16 -7.55 -19.04
N ARG A 541 16.16 -6.68 -18.92
CA ARG A 541 15.96 -5.22 -18.83
C ARG A 541 15.25 -4.66 -20.05
N TRP A 542 15.55 -5.15 -21.27
CA TRP A 542 14.86 -4.73 -22.48
C TRP A 542 13.39 -5.15 -22.50
N HIS A 543 13.11 -6.37 -22.12
CA HIS A 543 11.74 -6.82 -21.96
C HIS A 543 10.98 -5.92 -20.98
N ASP A 544 11.58 -5.64 -19.83
CA ASP A 544 10.90 -4.91 -18.75
C ASP A 544 10.80 -3.39 -18.98
N LEU A 545 11.73 -2.77 -19.70
CA LEU A 545 11.88 -1.32 -19.82
C LEU A 545 11.83 -0.79 -21.27
N GLY A 546 11.79 -1.65 -22.27
CA GLY A 546 11.73 -1.25 -23.69
C GLY A 546 10.53 -0.38 -24.05
N PHE A 547 9.41 -0.57 -23.33
CA PHE A 547 8.21 0.27 -23.48
C PHE A 547 8.49 1.75 -23.22
N PHE A 548 9.36 2.06 -22.26
CA PHE A 548 9.73 3.44 -21.92
C PHE A 548 10.49 4.12 -23.06
N VAL A 549 11.41 3.41 -23.69
CA VAL A 549 12.18 3.91 -24.86
C VAL A 549 11.23 4.23 -26.03
N LEU A 550 10.31 3.33 -26.34
CA LEU A 550 9.29 3.53 -27.37
C LEU A 550 8.41 4.75 -27.04
N TRP A 551 7.97 4.86 -25.80
CA TRP A 551 7.11 5.95 -25.36
C TRP A 551 7.81 7.31 -25.44
N MET A 552 9.07 7.40 -25.03
CA MET A 552 9.84 8.63 -25.15
C MET A 552 10.01 9.07 -26.61
N GLY A 553 10.13 8.11 -27.53
CA GLY A 553 10.09 8.40 -28.96
C GLY A 553 8.73 8.95 -29.41
N ILE A 554 7.63 8.34 -29.00
CA ILE A 554 6.26 8.81 -29.30
C ILE A 554 6.06 10.24 -28.79
N LEU A 555 6.47 10.54 -27.55
CA LEU A 555 6.41 11.88 -26.98
C LEU A 555 7.26 12.88 -27.78
N GLY A 556 8.48 12.53 -28.12
CA GLY A 556 9.36 13.36 -28.90
C GLY A 556 8.85 13.65 -30.31
N GLY A 557 8.30 12.65 -31.01
CA GLY A 557 7.64 12.82 -32.29
C GLY A 557 6.39 13.71 -32.21
N THR A 558 5.62 13.57 -31.13
CA THR A 558 4.45 14.42 -30.86
C THR A 558 4.86 15.87 -30.62
N CYS A 559 5.91 16.11 -29.82
CA CYS A 559 6.47 17.44 -29.61
C CYS A 559 6.98 18.09 -30.91
N ALA A 560 7.68 17.32 -31.76
CA ALA A 560 8.14 17.78 -33.05
C ALA A 560 6.98 18.19 -33.98
N ARG A 561 5.86 17.40 -33.96
CA ARG A 561 4.66 17.75 -34.72
C ARG A 561 3.98 19.01 -34.19
N ILE A 562 3.87 19.18 -32.88
CA ILE A 562 3.35 20.41 -32.25
C ILE A 562 4.21 21.63 -32.68
N ALA A 563 5.54 21.52 -32.57
CA ALA A 563 6.46 22.59 -32.94
C ALA A 563 6.32 22.94 -34.43
N GLY A 564 6.24 21.93 -35.32
CA GLY A 564 6.03 22.14 -36.75
C GLY A 564 4.72 22.86 -37.07
N GLY A 565 3.64 22.51 -36.39
CA GLY A 565 2.35 23.20 -36.51
C GLY A 565 2.39 24.64 -36.04
N LEU A 566 3.00 24.90 -34.86
CA LEU A 566 3.17 26.26 -34.32
C LEU A 566 4.05 27.15 -35.18
N LEU A 567 5.10 26.59 -35.79
CA LEU A 567 6.05 27.30 -36.64
C LEU A 567 5.65 27.31 -38.12
N SER A 568 4.47 26.76 -38.44
CA SER A 568 3.92 26.69 -39.81
C SER A 568 4.88 26.04 -40.81
N TRP A 569 5.57 24.97 -40.42
CA TRP A 569 6.45 24.20 -41.29
C TRP A 569 5.65 23.48 -42.39
N SER A 570 6.31 23.23 -43.54
CA SER A 570 5.69 22.37 -44.58
C SER A 570 5.56 20.91 -44.09
N ASP A 571 4.61 20.17 -44.63
CA ASP A 571 4.34 18.77 -44.25
C ASP A 571 5.57 17.87 -44.38
N ILE A 572 6.43 18.11 -45.37
CA ILE A 572 7.69 17.37 -45.55
C ILE A 572 8.64 17.63 -44.39
N VAL A 573 8.74 18.88 -43.95
CA VAL A 573 9.61 19.28 -42.81
C VAL A 573 9.05 18.71 -41.52
N ILE A 574 7.73 18.79 -41.31
CA ILE A 574 7.05 18.17 -40.15
C ILE A 574 7.31 16.68 -40.12
N PHE A 575 7.16 15.97 -41.25
CA PHE A 575 7.40 14.54 -41.33
C PHE A 575 8.84 14.17 -40.93
N ARG A 576 9.83 14.88 -41.46
CA ARG A 576 11.24 14.68 -41.08
C ARG A 576 11.51 15.01 -39.62
N ALA A 577 10.93 16.10 -39.12
CA ALA A 577 11.06 16.50 -37.71
C ALA A 577 10.45 15.44 -36.76
N ILE A 578 9.33 14.81 -37.13
CA ILE A 578 8.73 13.72 -36.36
C ILE A 578 9.72 12.56 -36.22
N TRP A 579 10.37 12.13 -37.31
CA TRP A 579 11.35 11.03 -37.24
C TRP A 579 12.57 11.39 -36.37
N VAL A 580 13.07 12.58 -36.45
CA VAL A 580 14.14 13.06 -35.56
C VAL A 580 13.64 13.11 -34.11
N GLY A 581 12.41 13.60 -33.91
CA GLY A 581 11.74 13.66 -32.61
C GLY A 581 11.49 12.29 -32.02
N ILE A 582 11.30 11.25 -32.82
CA ILE A 582 11.19 9.87 -32.35
C ILE A 582 12.57 9.31 -31.98
N LEU A 583 13.52 9.42 -32.88
CA LEU A 583 14.82 8.74 -32.72
C LEU A 583 15.69 9.36 -31.60
N ALA A 584 15.74 10.68 -31.49
CA ALA A 584 16.63 11.33 -30.54
C ALA A 584 16.20 11.08 -29.06
N PRO A 585 14.92 11.30 -28.65
CA PRO A 585 14.49 10.94 -27.28
C PRO A 585 14.54 9.46 -26.99
N SER A 586 14.26 8.57 -27.98
CA SER A 586 14.46 7.13 -27.81
C SER A 586 15.92 6.78 -27.51
N ALA A 587 16.88 7.38 -28.24
CA ALA A 587 18.29 7.17 -28.01
C ALA A 587 18.73 7.68 -26.63
N VAL A 588 18.24 8.85 -26.21
CA VAL A 588 18.52 9.41 -24.87
C VAL A 588 17.94 8.52 -23.77
N ALA A 589 16.70 8.07 -23.91
CA ALA A 589 16.05 7.18 -22.95
C ALA A 589 16.79 5.83 -22.85
N PHE A 590 17.19 5.28 -23.99
CA PHE A 590 18.00 4.08 -24.06
C PHE A 590 19.32 4.23 -23.29
N TYR A 591 20.05 5.32 -23.57
CA TYR A 591 21.32 5.60 -22.91
C TYR A 591 21.13 5.82 -21.39
N ALA A 592 20.10 6.56 -21.00
CA ALA A 592 19.78 6.77 -19.59
C ALA A 592 19.48 5.46 -18.84
N LEU A 593 18.82 4.48 -19.51
CA LEU A 593 18.55 3.17 -18.92
C LEU A 593 19.79 2.26 -18.86
N ILE A 594 20.76 2.46 -19.75
CA ILE A 594 22.05 1.73 -19.68
C ILE A 594 22.90 2.24 -18.51
N LEU A 595 22.91 3.56 -18.28
CA LEU A 595 23.69 4.16 -17.20
C LEU A 595 23.04 4.02 -15.81
N SER A 596 21.77 3.68 -15.73
CA SER A 596 21.02 3.49 -14.49
C SER A 596 20.96 2.00 -14.09
#